data_d0dfad6dfd204415e083f1b962a695fa
#
_entry.id   d0dfad6dfd204415e083f1b962a695fa
#
_cell.length_a   1.000
_cell.length_b   1.000
_cell.length_c   1.000
_cell.angle_alpha   90.00
_cell.angle_beta   90.00
_cell.angle_gamma   90.00
#
_symmetry.space_group_name_H-M   'P 1'
#
loop_
_entity.id
_entity.type
_entity.pdbx_description
1 polymer ?
#
loop_
_entity_poly.entity_id
_entity_poly.type
_entity_poly.pdbx_seq_one_letter_code
_entity_poly.pdbx_strand_id
1 'polypeptide(L)'
;MVGLIVFMVVAWVYNKMTLDDRNCKTMDNLYKDFPVLSTLNISNKQFSYNLRDYYIKTAYNCCTAGEYKNDFVNVCALKNCIRQGARCLDFEIYSVNNKPVISVSSVDDFSVKETYNSIPFSTAMGVIADYAFSGSTCPCPGDPLLIH
;
A
#
# COMPACT_ATOMS: atom_id res chain seq x y z
N MET A 1 1.28 -43.14 1.34
CA MET A 1 2.15 -42.07 1.88
C MET A 1 2.61 -41.08 0.82
N VAL A 2 3.22 -41.47 -0.30
CA VAL A 2 3.71 -40.56 -1.35
C VAL A 2 2.61 -39.64 -1.90
N GLY A 3 1.42 -40.16 -2.21
CA GLY A 3 0.29 -39.35 -2.71
C GLY A 3 -0.17 -38.27 -1.76
N LEU A 4 -0.13 -38.49 -0.45
CA LEU A 4 -0.50 -37.51 0.56
C LEU A 4 0.53 -36.38 0.63
N ILE A 5 1.83 -36.68 0.51
CA ILE A 5 2.91 -35.70 0.48
C ILE A 5 2.79 -34.82 -0.77
N VAL A 6 2.55 -35.45 -1.93
CA VAL A 6 2.36 -34.71 -3.21
C VAL A 6 1.15 -33.79 -3.10
N PHE A 7 0.03 -34.25 -2.55
CA PHE A 7 -1.15 -33.42 -2.35
C PHE A 7 -0.86 -32.21 -1.43
N MET A 8 -0.17 -32.42 -0.31
CA MET A 8 0.20 -31.32 0.60
C MET A 8 1.09 -30.29 -0.08
N VAL A 9 2.08 -30.73 -0.88
CA VAL A 9 2.97 -29.82 -1.61
C VAL A 9 2.18 -29.01 -2.66
N VAL A 10 1.31 -29.69 -3.42
CA VAL A 10 0.47 -28.99 -4.43
C VAL A 10 -0.46 -27.98 -3.76
N ALA A 11 -1.12 -28.35 -2.67
CA ALA A 11 -1.98 -27.45 -1.92
C ALA A 11 -1.21 -26.25 -1.35
N TRP A 12 0.00 -26.47 -0.84
CA TRP A 12 0.87 -25.41 -0.34
C TRP A 12 1.29 -24.44 -1.46
N VAL A 13 1.74 -24.97 -2.62
CA VAL A 13 2.10 -24.15 -3.80
C VAL A 13 0.89 -23.33 -4.26
N TYR A 14 -0.27 -23.96 -4.41
CA TYR A 14 -1.50 -23.27 -4.80
C TYR A 14 -1.85 -22.11 -3.84
N ASN A 15 -1.79 -22.36 -2.54
CA ASN A 15 -2.04 -21.34 -1.53
C ASN A 15 -1.05 -20.15 -1.65
N LYS A 16 0.22 -20.44 -1.94
CA LYS A 16 1.24 -19.38 -2.11
C LYS A 16 1.03 -18.60 -3.41
N MET A 17 0.70 -19.27 -4.51
CA MET A 17 0.45 -18.61 -5.79
C MET A 17 -0.79 -17.69 -5.80
N THR A 18 -1.79 -18.00 -4.96
CA THR A 18 -3.02 -17.19 -4.86
C THR A 18 -3.01 -16.19 -3.71
N LEU A 19 -1.93 -16.13 -2.93
CA LEU A 19 -1.85 -15.31 -1.71
C LEU A 19 -2.02 -13.82 -2.01
N ASP A 20 -1.30 -13.30 -3.00
CA ASP A 20 -1.33 -11.91 -3.40
C ASP A 20 -2.75 -11.44 -3.80
N ASP A 21 -3.41 -12.19 -4.68
CA ASP A 21 -4.78 -11.89 -5.11
C ASP A 21 -5.77 -11.95 -3.94
N ARG A 22 -5.61 -12.91 -3.03
CA ARG A 22 -6.47 -13.02 -1.84
C ARG A 22 -6.28 -11.83 -0.90
N ASN A 23 -5.05 -11.43 -0.65
CA ASN A 23 -4.74 -10.29 0.19
C ASN A 23 -5.36 -9.01 -0.37
N CYS A 24 -5.22 -8.77 -1.67
CA CYS A 24 -5.85 -7.63 -2.35
C CYS A 24 -7.38 -7.64 -2.23
N LYS A 25 -8.02 -8.79 -2.49
CA LYS A 25 -9.49 -8.94 -2.33
C LYS A 25 -9.94 -8.75 -0.88
N THR A 26 -9.19 -9.29 0.08
CA THR A 26 -9.49 -9.12 1.50
C THR A 26 -9.42 -7.66 1.91
N MET A 27 -8.39 -6.95 1.47
CA MET A 27 -8.23 -5.52 1.71
C MET A 27 -9.36 -4.70 1.07
N ASP A 28 -9.70 -4.97 -0.19
CA ASP A 28 -10.82 -4.31 -0.88
C ASP A 28 -12.15 -4.51 -0.13
N ASN A 29 -12.42 -5.73 0.34
CA ASN A 29 -13.64 -6.03 1.10
C ASN A 29 -13.63 -5.37 2.48
N LEU A 30 -12.49 -5.35 3.17
CA LEU A 30 -12.35 -4.77 4.50
C LEU A 30 -12.63 -3.25 4.49
N TYR A 31 -12.13 -2.55 3.48
CA TYR A 31 -12.24 -1.09 3.39
C TYR A 31 -13.44 -0.58 2.58
N LYS A 32 -14.22 -1.49 1.97
CA LYS A 32 -15.35 -1.14 1.11
C LYS A 32 -16.37 -0.23 1.79
N ASP A 33 -16.68 -0.51 3.04
CA ASP A 33 -17.72 0.20 3.80
C ASP A 33 -17.11 1.13 4.89
N PHE A 34 -15.79 1.34 4.87
CA PHE A 34 -15.14 2.25 5.80
C PHE A 34 -15.42 3.71 5.42
N PRO A 35 -15.70 4.58 6.41
CA PRO A 35 -15.86 6.00 6.13
C PRO A 35 -14.56 6.60 5.63
N VAL A 36 -14.63 7.29 4.50
CA VAL A 36 -13.49 7.99 3.91
C VAL A 36 -13.37 9.41 4.46
N LEU A 37 -12.14 9.92 4.56
CA LEU A 37 -11.91 11.32 4.87
C LEU A 37 -12.16 12.16 3.61
N SER A 38 -12.96 13.21 3.75
CA SER A 38 -13.17 14.19 2.70
C SER A 38 -12.22 15.38 2.82
N THR A 39 -12.01 16.08 1.72
CA THR A 39 -11.21 17.31 1.71
C THR A 39 -11.84 18.38 2.60
N LEU A 40 -11.00 19.19 3.24
CA LEU A 40 -11.44 20.38 3.94
C LEU A 40 -11.77 21.49 2.94
N ASN A 41 -12.82 22.25 3.22
CA ASN A 41 -13.13 23.41 2.39
C ASN A 41 -12.14 24.54 2.69
N ILE A 42 -11.10 24.68 1.85
CA ILE A 42 -10.06 25.71 1.99
C ILE A 42 -10.58 27.14 1.87
N SER A 43 -11.76 27.35 1.31
CA SER A 43 -12.41 28.66 1.27
C SER A 43 -12.95 29.09 2.64
N ASN A 44 -13.06 28.17 3.58
CA ASN A 44 -13.49 28.48 4.94
C ASN A 44 -12.28 28.94 5.76
N LYS A 45 -12.26 30.20 6.18
CA LYS A 45 -11.18 30.80 7.00
C LYS A 45 -10.90 30.03 8.31
N GLN A 46 -11.83 29.20 8.78
CA GLN A 46 -11.62 28.34 9.94
C GLN A 46 -10.55 27.26 9.70
N PHE A 47 -10.19 26.97 8.45
CA PHE A 47 -9.22 25.93 8.09
C PHE A 47 -7.92 26.49 7.47
N SER A 48 -7.60 27.77 7.75
CA SER A 48 -6.34 28.41 7.29
C SER A 48 -5.20 28.28 8.32
N TYR A 49 -4.96 27.04 8.78
CA TYR A 49 -3.89 26.74 9.74
C TYR A 49 -2.62 26.23 9.03
N ASN A 50 -1.52 26.11 9.78
CA ASN A 50 -0.32 25.44 9.28
C ASN A 50 -0.53 23.94 9.16
N LEU A 51 0.23 23.26 8.28
CA LEU A 51 0.16 21.81 8.10
C LEU A 51 0.29 21.03 9.42
N ARG A 52 1.14 21.48 10.33
CA ARG A 52 1.36 20.88 11.66
C ARG A 52 0.13 20.90 12.58
N ASP A 53 -0.87 21.71 12.26
CA ASP A 53 -2.06 21.90 13.09
C ASP A 53 -3.20 20.94 12.67
N TYR A 54 -2.95 20.09 11.66
CA TYR A 54 -3.89 19.10 11.16
C TYR A 54 -3.48 17.68 11.47
N TYR A 55 -4.45 16.81 11.68
CA TYR A 55 -4.26 15.38 11.67
C TYR A 55 -4.27 14.86 10.23
N ILE A 56 -3.17 14.25 9.81
CA ILE A 56 -3.00 13.73 8.45
C ILE A 56 -3.14 12.21 8.49
N LYS A 57 -4.09 11.67 7.74
CA LYS A 57 -4.20 10.22 7.60
C LYS A 57 -2.97 9.68 6.88
N THR A 58 -2.25 8.81 7.57
CA THR A 58 -0.98 8.23 7.10
C THR A 58 -1.14 6.74 6.85
N ALA A 59 -0.56 6.24 5.78
CA ALA A 59 -0.43 4.82 5.48
C ALA A 59 1.05 4.43 5.60
N TYR A 60 1.37 3.58 6.58
CA TYR A 60 2.69 3.00 6.78
C TYR A 60 2.85 1.77 5.90
N ASN A 61 4.01 1.65 5.20
CA ASN A 61 4.29 0.56 4.27
C ASN A 61 3.12 0.30 3.30
N CYS A 62 2.66 1.37 2.63
CA CYS A 62 1.38 1.44 1.94
C CYS A 62 1.23 0.51 0.71
N CYS A 63 2.27 -0.23 0.34
CA CYS A 63 2.20 -1.30 -0.68
C CYS A 63 2.03 -2.71 -0.08
N THR A 64 1.88 -2.83 1.25
CA THR A 64 1.73 -4.12 1.94
C THR A 64 0.25 -4.46 2.09
N ALA A 65 -0.17 -5.57 1.50
CA ALA A 65 -1.55 -6.06 1.57
C ALA A 65 -1.73 -7.21 2.58
N GLY A 66 -0.64 -7.75 3.13
CA GLY A 66 -0.63 -8.88 4.06
C GLY A 66 0.49 -8.74 5.09
N GLU A 67 1.28 -9.80 5.26
CA GLU A 67 2.39 -9.84 6.20
C GLU A 67 3.65 -9.19 5.61
N TYR A 68 4.57 -8.73 6.50
CA TYR A 68 5.85 -8.15 6.05
C TYR A 68 6.86 -9.22 5.62
N LYS A 69 6.68 -10.45 6.10
CA LYS A 69 7.58 -11.57 5.83
C LYS A 69 6.86 -12.71 5.11
N ASN A 70 7.53 -13.28 4.10
CA ASN A 70 7.00 -14.41 3.33
C ASN A 70 5.64 -14.13 2.66
N ASP A 71 5.41 -12.88 2.28
CA ASP A 71 4.21 -12.41 1.60
C ASP A 71 4.58 -11.49 0.42
N PHE A 72 3.62 -10.78 -0.14
CA PHE A 72 3.77 -9.96 -1.33
C PHE A 72 3.48 -8.49 -1.04
N VAL A 73 4.21 -7.60 -1.73
CA VAL A 73 3.83 -6.19 -1.88
C VAL A 73 3.06 -6.01 -3.18
N ASN A 74 1.99 -5.19 -3.15
CA ASN A 74 1.14 -4.97 -4.31
C ASN A 74 0.60 -3.54 -4.33
N VAL A 75 0.50 -2.96 -5.52
CA VAL A 75 -0.08 -1.61 -5.72
C VAL A 75 -1.57 -1.53 -5.39
N CYS A 76 -2.27 -2.66 -5.22
CA CYS A 76 -3.65 -2.67 -4.75
C CYS A 76 -3.77 -2.05 -3.36
N ALA A 77 -2.81 -2.31 -2.46
CA ALA A 77 -2.76 -1.71 -1.14
C ALA A 77 -2.62 -0.19 -1.22
N LEU A 78 -1.68 0.30 -2.03
CA LEU A 78 -1.49 1.74 -2.28
C LEU A 78 -2.76 2.40 -2.81
N LYS A 79 -3.43 1.78 -3.78
CA LYS A 79 -4.70 2.26 -4.33
C LYS A 79 -5.79 2.35 -3.25
N ASN A 80 -5.88 1.36 -2.37
CA ASN A 80 -6.82 1.36 -1.26
C ASN A 80 -6.51 2.46 -0.24
N CYS A 81 -5.23 2.66 0.12
CA CYS A 81 -4.81 3.76 0.99
C CYS A 81 -5.25 5.12 0.42
N ILE A 82 -5.03 5.36 -0.87
CA ILE A 82 -5.42 6.59 -1.56
C ILE A 82 -6.96 6.75 -1.57
N ARG A 83 -7.71 5.70 -1.90
CA ARG A 83 -9.19 5.71 -1.87
C ARG A 83 -9.75 6.01 -0.50
N GLN A 84 -9.04 5.61 0.56
CA GLN A 84 -9.40 5.90 1.94
C GLN A 84 -9.00 7.31 2.41
N GLY A 85 -8.44 8.13 1.53
CA GLY A 85 -8.05 9.51 1.82
C GLY A 85 -6.72 9.63 2.58
N ALA A 86 -5.81 8.65 2.48
CA ALA A 86 -4.46 8.81 3.01
C ALA A 86 -3.72 9.89 2.21
N ARG A 87 -3.12 10.86 2.94
CA ARG A 87 -2.35 11.98 2.38
C ARG A 87 -0.91 12.01 2.87
N CYS A 88 -0.49 11.00 3.62
CA CYS A 88 0.91 10.70 3.88
C CYS A 88 1.13 9.22 3.58
N LEU A 89 2.04 8.93 2.66
CA LEU A 89 2.33 7.60 2.17
C LEU A 89 3.78 7.26 2.51
N ASP A 90 3.97 6.17 3.23
CA ASP A 90 5.27 5.70 3.66
C ASP A 90 5.69 4.45 2.89
N PHE A 91 6.98 4.38 2.52
CA PHE A 91 7.58 3.30 1.74
C PHE A 91 8.95 2.90 2.26
N GLU A 92 9.22 1.62 2.35
CA GLU A 92 10.57 1.11 2.47
C GLU A 92 11.17 0.87 1.07
N ILE A 93 12.32 1.50 0.81
CA ILE A 93 12.97 1.46 -0.51
C ILE A 93 14.25 0.64 -0.41
N TYR A 94 14.35 -0.37 -1.27
CA TYR A 94 15.48 -1.26 -1.40
C TYR A 94 16.15 -1.10 -2.76
N SER A 95 17.42 -1.49 -2.86
CA SER A 95 18.14 -1.56 -4.13
C SER A 95 18.16 -3.00 -4.65
N VAL A 96 17.56 -3.25 -5.80
CA VAL A 96 17.62 -4.53 -6.49
C VAL A 96 18.16 -4.31 -7.90
N ASN A 97 19.30 -4.93 -8.22
CA ASN A 97 19.98 -4.73 -9.50
C ASN A 97 20.25 -3.23 -9.82
N ASN A 98 20.70 -2.48 -8.82
CA ASN A 98 20.94 -1.03 -8.90
C ASN A 98 19.71 -0.20 -9.28
N LYS A 99 18.50 -0.69 -9.00
CA LYS A 99 17.25 0.04 -9.22
C LYS A 99 16.47 0.16 -7.91
N PRO A 100 15.85 1.33 -7.64
CA PRO A 100 15.02 1.49 -6.46
C PRO A 100 13.72 0.69 -6.62
N VAL A 101 13.42 -0.11 -5.60
CA VAL A 101 12.20 -0.90 -5.52
C VAL A 101 11.56 -0.76 -4.15
N ILE A 102 10.25 -0.87 -4.09
CA ILE A 102 9.49 -0.91 -2.86
C ILE A 102 9.33 -2.36 -2.42
N SER A 103 9.63 -2.63 -1.18
CA SER A 103 9.45 -3.91 -0.52
C SER A 103 9.28 -3.64 0.98
N VAL A 104 9.20 -4.67 1.81
CA VAL A 104 9.15 -4.51 3.27
C VAL A 104 9.93 -5.60 3.99
N SER A 105 10.32 -5.30 5.24
CA SER A 105 10.93 -6.24 6.16
C SER A 105 10.23 -6.21 7.51
N SER A 106 10.22 -7.33 8.22
CA SER A 106 9.74 -7.43 9.60
C SER A 106 10.81 -7.06 10.64
N VAL A 107 12.04 -6.83 10.20
CA VAL A 107 13.18 -6.43 11.04
C VAL A 107 13.62 -5.02 10.68
N ASP A 108 14.14 -4.29 11.68
CA ASP A 108 14.62 -2.91 11.50
C ASP A 108 15.95 -2.80 10.72
N ASP A 109 16.37 -3.89 10.09
CA ASP A 109 17.52 -3.92 9.19
C ASP A 109 17.05 -3.81 7.73
N PHE A 110 17.09 -2.60 7.21
CA PHE A 110 16.66 -2.28 5.83
C PHE A 110 17.60 -2.82 4.73
N SER A 111 18.59 -3.62 5.08
CA SER A 111 19.51 -4.23 4.11
C SER A 111 18.88 -5.42 3.36
N VAL A 112 17.90 -6.08 3.96
CA VAL A 112 17.29 -7.31 3.43
C VAL A 112 15.77 -7.21 3.40
N LYS A 113 15.18 -7.23 2.21
CA LYS A 113 13.73 -7.37 2.05
C LYS A 113 13.27 -8.79 2.39
N GLU A 114 12.11 -8.93 3.01
CA GLU A 114 11.56 -10.23 3.40
C GLU A 114 10.32 -10.66 2.57
N THR A 115 9.82 -9.80 1.68
CA THR A 115 8.73 -10.16 0.75
C THR A 115 9.25 -10.94 -0.45
N TYR A 116 8.37 -11.78 -1.03
CA TYR A 116 8.70 -12.59 -2.19
C TYR A 116 8.99 -11.76 -3.44
N ASN A 117 8.28 -10.64 -3.60
CA ASN A 117 8.43 -9.72 -4.72
C ASN A 117 8.92 -8.34 -4.28
N SER A 118 8.98 -7.44 -5.24
CA SER A 118 9.19 -6.01 -5.05
C SER A 118 8.48 -5.25 -6.16
N ILE A 119 8.11 -4.00 -5.90
CA ILE A 119 7.47 -3.11 -6.87
C ILE A 119 8.51 -2.08 -7.32
N PRO A 120 8.72 -1.87 -8.63
CA PRO A 120 9.56 -0.77 -9.11
C PRO A 120 9.05 0.57 -8.56
N PHE A 121 9.94 1.41 -8.03
CA PHE A 121 9.58 2.70 -7.46
C PHE A 121 8.77 3.56 -8.45
N SER A 122 9.18 3.55 -9.74
CA SER A 122 8.46 4.26 -10.80
C SER A 122 7.01 3.79 -10.99
N THR A 123 6.73 2.50 -10.77
CA THR A 123 5.36 1.96 -10.85
C THR A 123 4.47 2.52 -9.74
N ALA A 124 4.98 2.59 -8.51
CA ALA A 124 4.24 3.18 -7.39
C ALA A 124 4.01 4.68 -7.59
N MET A 125 5.01 5.42 -8.08
CA MET A 125 4.88 6.84 -8.40
C MET A 125 3.87 7.09 -9.52
N GLY A 126 3.81 6.23 -10.53
CA GLY A 126 2.77 6.25 -11.57
C GLY A 126 1.36 6.09 -10.97
N VAL A 127 1.18 5.11 -10.08
CA VAL A 127 -0.10 4.93 -9.37
C VAL A 127 -0.48 6.16 -8.54
N ILE A 128 0.47 6.79 -7.86
CA ILE A 128 0.21 8.03 -7.10
C ILE A 128 -0.24 9.14 -8.05
N ALA A 129 0.45 9.34 -9.16
CA ALA A 129 0.12 10.38 -10.14
C ALA A 129 -1.31 10.18 -10.69
N ASP A 130 -1.70 8.95 -11.00
CA ASP A 130 -2.99 8.64 -11.59
C ASP A 130 -4.15 8.66 -10.58
N TYR A 131 -3.89 8.27 -9.33
CA TYR A 131 -4.95 8.01 -8.34
C TYR A 131 -5.09 9.10 -7.28
N ALA A 132 -3.98 9.69 -6.81
CA ALA A 132 -4.01 10.57 -5.64
C ALA A 132 -4.56 11.97 -5.94
N PHE A 133 -4.56 12.39 -7.20
CA PHE A 133 -4.99 13.71 -7.65
C PHE A 133 -6.24 13.67 -8.54
N SER A 134 -6.90 12.53 -8.62
CA SER A 134 -8.13 12.35 -9.38
C SER A 134 -9.33 12.23 -8.45
N GLY A 135 -10.36 13.05 -8.65
CA GLY A 135 -11.60 13.02 -7.87
C GLY A 135 -12.44 11.76 -8.04
N SER A 136 -12.13 10.92 -9.05
CA SER A 136 -12.78 9.62 -9.22
C SER A 136 -12.17 8.52 -8.35
N THR A 137 -10.95 8.70 -7.86
CA THR A 137 -10.18 7.68 -7.14
C THR A 137 -9.74 8.11 -5.73
N CYS A 138 -9.69 9.41 -5.48
CA CYS A 138 -9.34 9.99 -4.19
C CYS A 138 -10.43 10.93 -3.70
N PRO A 139 -10.87 10.82 -2.43
CA PRO A 139 -11.90 11.71 -1.86
C PRO A 139 -11.39 13.13 -1.58
N CYS A 140 -10.07 13.33 -1.56
CA CYS A 140 -9.41 14.60 -1.24
C CYS A 140 -8.30 14.94 -2.25
N PRO A 141 -8.61 15.05 -3.58
CA PRO A 141 -7.59 15.19 -4.62
C PRO A 141 -6.85 16.54 -4.60
N GLY A 142 -7.42 17.56 -3.96
CA GLY A 142 -6.82 18.89 -3.84
C GLY A 142 -5.91 19.06 -2.62
N ASP A 143 -5.90 18.11 -1.70
CA ASP A 143 -5.10 18.22 -0.49
C ASP A 143 -3.62 17.85 -0.77
N PRO A 144 -2.64 18.45 -0.05
CA PRO A 144 -1.24 18.10 -0.18
C PRO A 144 -1.00 16.61 0.06
N LEU A 145 -0.05 16.01 -0.68
CA LEU A 145 0.39 14.64 -0.48
C LEU A 145 1.84 14.63 0.02
N LEU A 146 2.07 13.95 1.12
CA LEU A 146 3.40 13.72 1.69
C LEU A 146 3.86 12.32 1.31
N ILE A 147 5.14 12.20 0.97
CA ILE A 147 5.81 10.92 0.70
C ILE A 147 6.99 10.82 1.67
N HIS A 148 7.04 9.72 2.40
CA HIS A 148 8.10 9.40 3.35
C HIS A 148 8.85 8.14 2.95
#